data_0894b32706c101954e4a58d9761f63c1
#
_entry.id   0894b32706c101954e4a58d9761f63c1
#
_cell.length_a   1.000
_cell.length_b   1.000
_cell.length_c   1.000
_cell.angle_alpha   90.00
_cell.angle_beta   90.00
_cell.angle_gamma   90.00
#
_symmetry.space_group_name_H-M   'P 1'
#
loop_
_entity.id
_entity.type
_entity.pdbx_description
1 polymer ?
#
loop_
_entity_poly.entity_id
_entity_poly.type
_entity_poly.pdbx_seq_one_letter_code
_entity_poly.pdbx_strand_id
1 'polypeptide(L)'
;MRLIREVAVRHLFTYSLLSPVLIAGLIFGFFRFYPQVDGWMRYAMIAAAVIIGYYLLKRFAVGLVLVYKAFAPMSLRNSCRFTPTCSTYMILAINKYGLFIGVIKGIGRLLRCKPPYGGEDYP
;
A
#
# COMPACT_ATOMS: atom_id res chain seq x y z
N MET A 1 -8.25 20.54 12.71
CA MET A 1 -8.02 19.08 12.45
C MET A 1 -8.27 18.64 11.02
N ARG A 2 -9.27 19.15 10.27
CA ARG A 2 -9.52 18.78 8.86
C ARG A 2 -8.36 19.17 7.93
N LEU A 3 -7.83 20.39 8.04
CA LEU A 3 -6.77 20.91 7.18
C LEU A 3 -5.46 20.11 7.26
N ILE A 4 -5.05 19.72 8.47
CA ILE A 4 -3.84 18.91 8.69
C ILE A 4 -4.00 17.51 8.05
N ARG A 5 -5.21 16.96 8.09
CA ARG A 5 -5.53 15.66 7.49
C ARG A 5 -5.49 15.72 5.97
N GLU A 6 -5.98 16.80 5.36
CA GLU A 6 -5.95 16.99 3.90
C GLU A 6 -4.53 17.23 3.37
N VAL A 7 -3.73 18.02 4.09
CA VAL A 7 -2.34 18.29 3.73
C VAL A 7 -1.50 17.02 3.83
N ALA A 8 -1.63 16.25 4.92
CA ALA A 8 -0.91 15.00 5.11
C ALA A 8 -1.29 13.94 4.03
N VAL A 9 -2.57 13.83 3.69
CA VAL A 9 -3.05 12.93 2.63
C VAL A 9 -2.53 13.37 1.26
N ARG A 10 -2.55 14.66 0.97
CA ARG A 10 -2.04 15.22 -0.31
C ARG A 10 -0.54 14.98 -0.46
N HIS A 11 0.26 15.22 0.59
CA HIS A 11 1.69 14.94 0.56
C HIS A 11 1.99 13.45 0.41
N LEU A 12 1.32 12.57 1.17
CA LEU A 12 1.48 11.13 1.03
C LEU A 12 1.10 10.63 -0.37
N PHE A 13 0.05 11.19 -0.96
CA PHE A 13 -0.42 10.80 -2.29
C PHE A 13 0.53 11.28 -3.40
N THR A 14 1.00 12.52 -3.34
CA THR A 14 1.94 13.08 -4.33
C THR A 14 3.31 12.40 -4.28
N TYR A 15 3.87 12.18 -3.11
CA TYR A 15 5.16 11.50 -2.97
C TYR A 15 5.06 10.01 -3.32
N SER A 16 3.95 9.34 -3.00
CA SER A 16 3.73 7.93 -3.32
C SER A 16 3.55 7.67 -4.81
N LEU A 17 2.98 8.61 -5.56
CA LEU A 17 2.77 8.49 -7.01
C LEU A 17 3.98 8.95 -7.82
N LEU A 18 4.65 10.02 -7.40
CA LEU A 18 5.78 10.59 -8.13
C LEU A 18 7.06 9.78 -7.97
N SER A 19 7.29 9.18 -6.79
CA SER A 19 8.52 8.43 -6.53
C SER A 19 8.71 7.22 -7.44
N PRO A 20 7.72 6.33 -7.71
CA PRO A 20 7.93 5.19 -8.58
C PRO A 20 8.16 5.59 -10.04
N VAL A 21 7.52 6.65 -10.50
CA VAL A 21 7.68 7.15 -11.88
C VAL A 21 9.08 7.73 -12.08
N LEU A 22 9.57 8.53 -11.13
CA LEU A 22 10.92 9.09 -11.18
C LEU A 22 11.99 7.99 -11.11
N ILE A 23 11.83 7.00 -10.23
CA ILE A 23 12.78 5.88 -10.10
C ILE A 23 12.75 5.02 -11.35
N ALA A 24 11.59 4.70 -11.91
CA ALA A 24 11.47 3.96 -13.17
C ALA A 24 12.12 4.73 -14.33
N GLY A 25 11.91 6.04 -14.42
CA GLY A 25 12.55 6.91 -15.42
C GLY A 25 14.06 6.95 -15.30
N LEU A 26 14.59 7.05 -14.08
CA LEU A 26 16.03 7.02 -13.81
C LEU A 26 16.65 5.66 -14.17
N ILE A 27 16.01 4.57 -13.81
CA ILE A 27 16.46 3.20 -14.13
C ILE A 27 16.44 3.00 -15.65
N PHE A 28 15.36 3.39 -16.33
CA PHE A 28 15.25 3.28 -17.78
C PHE A 28 16.28 4.14 -18.50
N GLY A 29 16.48 5.40 -18.06
CA GLY A 29 17.51 6.30 -18.59
C GLY A 29 18.90 5.74 -18.40
N PHE A 30 19.21 5.17 -17.24
CA PHE A 30 20.48 4.57 -16.94
C PHE A 30 20.76 3.35 -17.86
N PHE A 31 19.79 2.45 -18.06
CA PHE A 31 19.91 1.32 -18.99
C PHE A 31 20.06 1.75 -20.45
N ARG A 32 19.46 2.88 -20.84
CA ARG A 32 19.57 3.41 -22.20
C ARG A 32 20.95 4.02 -22.46
N PHE A 33 21.55 4.64 -21.44
CA PHE A 33 22.82 5.37 -21.58
C PHE A 33 24.06 4.49 -21.40
N TYR A 34 23.96 3.39 -20.63
CA TYR A 34 25.06 2.48 -20.33
C TYR A 34 24.80 1.06 -20.84
N PRO A 35 24.89 0.82 -22.18
CA PRO A 35 24.68 -0.52 -22.74
C PRO A 35 25.82 -1.50 -22.42
N GLN A 36 26.97 -1.01 -21.94
CA GLN A 36 28.19 -1.78 -21.70
C GLN A 36 28.33 -2.32 -20.27
N VAL A 37 27.28 -2.34 -19.48
CA VAL A 37 27.34 -2.86 -18.11
C VAL A 37 27.40 -4.38 -18.13
N ASP A 38 28.37 -4.94 -17.40
CA ASP A 38 28.59 -6.40 -17.30
C ASP A 38 27.30 -7.14 -16.89
N GLY A 39 27.14 -8.35 -17.45
CA GLY A 39 25.89 -9.11 -17.33
C GLY A 39 25.39 -9.28 -15.88
N TRP A 40 26.28 -9.58 -14.92
CA TRP A 40 25.89 -9.77 -13.52
C TRP A 40 25.39 -8.46 -12.87
N MET A 41 25.95 -7.32 -13.23
CA MET A 41 25.54 -6.01 -12.71
C MET A 41 24.15 -5.62 -13.23
N ARG A 42 23.79 -6.04 -14.45
CA ARG A 42 22.42 -5.91 -14.97
C ARG A 42 21.40 -6.67 -14.10
N TYR A 43 21.70 -7.93 -13.77
CA TYR A 43 20.82 -8.74 -12.91
C TYR A 43 20.70 -8.15 -11.51
N ALA A 44 21.80 -7.66 -10.93
CA ALA A 44 21.77 -7.01 -9.62
C ALA A 44 20.87 -5.75 -9.62
N MET A 45 20.96 -4.92 -10.68
CA MET A 45 20.12 -3.73 -10.80
C MET A 45 18.64 -4.07 -11.02
N ILE A 46 18.35 -5.09 -11.83
CA ILE A 46 16.96 -5.56 -12.02
C ILE A 46 16.40 -6.06 -10.69
N ALA A 47 17.16 -6.86 -9.94
CA ALA A 47 16.74 -7.34 -8.62
C ALA A 47 16.47 -6.19 -7.64
N ALA A 48 17.36 -5.19 -7.59
CA ALA A 48 17.17 -4.00 -6.77
C ALA A 48 15.92 -3.21 -7.19
N ALA A 49 15.69 -3.03 -8.50
CA ALA A 49 14.52 -2.35 -9.04
C ALA A 49 13.21 -3.07 -8.67
N VAL A 50 13.19 -4.40 -8.74
CA VAL A 50 12.03 -5.22 -8.35
C VAL A 50 11.74 -5.09 -6.86
N ILE A 51 12.77 -5.14 -6.01
CA ILE A 51 12.62 -5.00 -4.55
C ILE A 51 12.08 -3.61 -4.21
N ILE A 52 12.67 -2.56 -4.78
CA ILE A 52 12.22 -1.18 -4.57
C ILE A 52 10.78 -1.00 -5.08
N GLY A 53 10.48 -1.50 -6.28
CA GLY A 53 9.14 -1.45 -6.87
C GLY A 53 8.10 -2.14 -5.99
N TYR A 54 8.40 -3.31 -5.45
CA TYR A 54 7.53 -4.02 -4.50
C TYR A 54 7.31 -3.21 -3.22
N TYR A 55 8.35 -2.59 -2.68
CA TYR A 55 8.25 -1.78 -1.47
C TYR A 55 7.39 -0.53 -1.68
N LEU A 56 7.55 0.13 -2.83
CA LEU A 56 6.74 1.28 -3.23
C LEU A 56 5.27 0.90 -3.45
N LEU A 57 5.02 -0.23 -4.10
CA LEU A 57 3.68 -0.75 -4.32
C LEU A 57 2.98 -1.08 -2.98
N LYS A 58 3.70 -1.67 -2.05
CA LYS A 58 3.21 -1.92 -0.68
C LYS A 58 2.84 -0.61 0.03
N ARG A 59 3.71 0.39 -0.05
CA ARG A 59 3.45 1.73 0.51
C ARG A 59 2.24 2.39 -0.13
N PHE A 60 2.12 2.28 -1.44
CA PHE A 60 0.99 2.82 -2.18
C PHE A 60 -0.34 2.16 -1.76
N ALA A 61 -0.38 0.84 -1.65
CA ALA A 61 -1.56 0.12 -1.20
C ALA A 61 -2.01 0.53 0.21
N VAL A 62 -1.06 0.66 1.15
CA VAL A 62 -1.37 1.19 2.50
C VAL A 62 -1.88 2.63 2.42
N GLY A 63 -1.29 3.46 1.56
CA GLY A 63 -1.73 4.83 1.31
C GLY A 63 -3.19 4.90 0.83
N LEU A 64 -3.58 4.04 -0.12
CA LEU A 64 -4.97 3.95 -0.59
C LEU A 64 -5.95 3.61 0.54
N VAL A 65 -5.60 2.66 1.40
CA VAL A 65 -6.44 2.31 2.55
C VAL A 65 -6.55 3.46 3.55
N LEU A 66 -5.47 4.21 3.77
CA LEU A 66 -5.48 5.40 4.62
C LEU A 66 -6.34 6.53 4.03
N VAL A 67 -6.26 6.77 2.72
CA VAL A 67 -7.12 7.72 2.00
C VAL A 67 -8.58 7.30 2.14
N TYR A 68 -8.90 6.03 1.87
CA TYR A 68 -10.26 5.51 2.10
C TYR A 68 -10.73 5.76 3.53
N LYS A 69 -9.87 5.47 4.53
CA LYS A 69 -10.20 5.70 5.95
C LYS A 69 -10.42 7.18 6.27
N ALA A 70 -9.75 8.11 5.58
CA ALA A 70 -9.90 9.55 5.78
C ALA A 70 -11.20 10.08 5.19
N PHE A 71 -11.61 9.58 4.02
CA PHE A 71 -12.79 10.04 3.29
C PHE A 71 -14.07 9.24 3.60
N ALA A 72 -13.94 8.03 4.17
CA ALA A 72 -15.09 7.20 4.49
C ALA A 72 -16.02 7.90 5.51
N PRO A 73 -17.32 8.00 5.21
CA PRO A 73 -18.31 8.60 6.11
C PRO A 73 -18.42 7.81 7.41
N MET A 74 -18.79 8.51 8.48
CA MET A 74 -18.91 7.92 9.82
C MET A 74 -19.90 6.73 9.87
N SER A 75 -20.93 6.75 9.03
CA SER A 75 -21.89 5.66 8.89
C SER A 75 -21.23 4.34 8.50
N LEU A 76 -20.33 4.36 7.50
CA LEU A 76 -19.59 3.18 7.07
C LEU A 76 -18.56 2.71 8.12
N ARG A 77 -17.93 3.65 8.84
CA ARG A 77 -16.97 3.32 9.89
C ARG A 77 -17.62 2.68 11.11
N ASN A 78 -18.82 3.14 11.48
CA ASN A 78 -19.57 2.61 12.61
C ASN A 78 -20.31 1.29 12.29
N SER A 79 -20.48 0.97 11.01
CA SER A 79 -21.07 -0.30 10.57
C SER A 79 -20.09 -1.49 10.70
N CYS A 80 -18.81 -1.24 10.97
CA CYS A 80 -17.83 -2.30 11.15
C CYS A 80 -18.00 -2.96 12.52
N ARG A 81 -18.35 -4.25 12.54
CA ARG A 81 -18.60 -5.04 13.76
C ARG A 81 -17.37 -5.71 14.35
N PHE A 82 -16.24 -5.60 13.65
CA PHE A 82 -14.97 -6.17 14.10
C PHE A 82 -14.06 -5.11 14.74
N THR A 83 -13.35 -5.48 15.77
CA THR A 83 -12.23 -4.73 16.37
C THR A 83 -10.90 -5.45 16.08
N PRO A 84 -9.91 -4.79 15.47
CA PRO A 84 -9.91 -3.44 14.86
C PRO A 84 -10.76 -3.37 13.59
N THR A 85 -11.11 -2.15 13.15
CA THR A 85 -11.91 -1.95 11.91
C THR A 85 -11.26 -2.62 10.70
N CYS A 86 -12.05 -3.04 9.71
CA CYS A 86 -11.56 -3.78 8.53
C CYS A 86 -10.42 -3.07 7.81
N SER A 87 -10.45 -1.74 7.71
CA SER A 87 -9.37 -0.94 7.13
C SER A 87 -8.08 -0.99 7.97
N THR A 88 -8.18 -0.94 9.30
CA THR A 88 -7.02 -1.07 10.19
C THR A 88 -6.44 -2.48 10.12
N TYR A 89 -7.29 -3.51 10.10
CA TYR A 89 -6.86 -4.89 9.90
C TYR A 89 -6.10 -5.08 8.59
N MET A 90 -6.61 -4.51 7.49
CA MET A 90 -5.95 -4.60 6.18
C MET A 90 -4.54 -4.00 6.22
N ILE A 91 -4.36 -2.84 6.85
CA ILE A 91 -3.03 -2.21 7.00
C ILE A 91 -2.10 -3.11 7.82
N LEU A 92 -2.58 -3.67 8.94
CA LEU A 92 -1.80 -4.58 9.78
C LEU A 92 -1.44 -5.86 9.03
N ALA A 93 -2.39 -6.45 8.29
CA ALA A 93 -2.17 -7.65 7.49
C ALA A 93 -1.16 -7.42 6.36
N ILE A 94 -1.24 -6.29 5.65
CA ILE A 94 -0.27 -5.91 4.61
C ILE A 94 1.13 -5.75 5.22
N ASN A 95 1.24 -5.18 6.41
CA ASN A 95 2.52 -4.99 7.07
C ASN A 95 3.13 -6.31 7.55
N LYS A 96 2.30 -7.23 8.07
CA LYS A 96 2.74 -8.51 8.64
C LYS A 96 3.00 -9.59 7.59
N TYR A 97 2.10 -9.76 6.63
CA TYR A 97 2.13 -10.86 5.64
C TYR A 97 2.54 -10.42 4.23
N GLY A 98 2.78 -9.12 4.01
CA GLY A 98 3.06 -8.56 2.70
C GLY A 98 1.80 -8.17 1.94
N LEU A 99 2.01 -7.58 0.74
CA LEU A 99 0.94 -6.98 -0.05
C LEU A 99 -0.13 -8.00 -0.46
N PHE A 100 0.26 -9.10 -1.11
CA PHE A 100 -0.69 -10.06 -1.69
C PHE A 100 -1.52 -10.77 -0.62
N ILE A 101 -0.86 -11.40 0.35
CA ILE A 101 -1.54 -12.15 1.41
C ILE A 101 -2.34 -11.21 2.31
N GLY A 102 -1.80 -10.01 2.60
CA GLY A 102 -2.47 -9.01 3.43
C GLY A 102 -3.76 -8.51 2.81
N VAL A 103 -3.78 -8.25 1.49
CA VAL A 103 -4.97 -7.81 0.77
C VAL A 103 -6.02 -8.93 0.72
N ILE A 104 -5.63 -10.17 0.40
CA ILE A 104 -6.54 -11.32 0.37
C ILE A 104 -7.21 -11.53 1.73
N LYS A 105 -6.43 -11.51 2.81
CA LYS A 105 -6.96 -11.62 4.18
C LYS A 105 -7.89 -10.45 4.53
N GLY A 106 -7.52 -9.22 4.15
CA GLY A 106 -8.33 -8.03 4.37
C GLY A 106 -9.67 -8.08 3.65
N ILE A 107 -9.69 -8.49 2.38
CA ILE A 107 -10.91 -8.68 1.59
C ILE A 107 -11.75 -9.82 2.16
N GLY A 108 -11.14 -10.94 2.53
CA GLY A 108 -11.84 -12.08 3.14
C GLY A 108 -12.56 -11.66 4.43
N ARG A 109 -11.93 -10.80 5.24
CA ARG A 109 -12.56 -10.25 6.43
C ARG A 109 -13.69 -9.26 6.10
N LEU A 110 -13.51 -8.44 5.09
CA LEU A 110 -14.53 -7.49 4.63
C LEU A 110 -15.80 -8.23 4.17
N LEU A 111 -15.66 -9.34 3.47
CA LEU A 111 -16.78 -10.18 3.02
C LEU A 111 -17.52 -10.85 4.20
N ARG A 112 -16.81 -11.15 5.28
CA ARG A 112 -17.38 -11.70 6.53
C ARG A 112 -17.94 -10.63 7.47
N CYS A 113 -17.75 -9.34 7.18
CA CYS A 113 -18.22 -8.23 8.01
C CYS A 113 -19.75 -8.01 7.81
N LYS A 114 -20.54 -9.06 8.01
CA LYS A 114 -22.01 -9.08 7.94
C LYS A 114 -22.59 -9.77 9.19
N PRO A 115 -23.80 -9.38 9.65
CA PRO A 115 -24.48 -10.14 10.70
C PRO A 115 -24.65 -11.62 10.29
N PRO A 116 -24.47 -12.59 11.19
CA PRO A 116 -24.24 -12.51 12.63
C PRO A 116 -22.75 -12.39 13.06
N TYR A 117 -21.80 -12.26 12.11
CA TYR A 117 -20.37 -12.30 12.40
C TYR A 117 -19.88 -10.97 12.98
N GLY A 118 -19.01 -11.03 13.99
CA GLY A 118 -18.37 -9.90 14.64
C GLY A 118 -17.48 -10.39 15.77
N GLY A 119 -16.52 -9.57 16.22
CA GLY A 119 -15.64 -9.91 17.33
C GLY A 119 -14.25 -9.28 17.20
N GLU A 120 -13.34 -9.68 18.08
CA GLU A 120 -11.93 -9.29 18.01
C GLU A 120 -11.18 -10.28 17.14
N ASP A 121 -10.52 -9.77 16.11
CA ASP A 121 -9.72 -10.58 15.18
C ASP A 121 -8.52 -9.76 14.71
N TYR A 122 -7.33 -10.17 15.14
CA TYR A 122 -6.05 -9.57 14.76
C TYR A 122 -5.33 -10.47 13.76
N PRO A 123 -4.55 -9.88 12.81
CA PRO A 123 -3.81 -10.64 11.79
C PRO A 123 -2.54 -11.33 12.35
#